data_f4e42c3eef72d94e68668722f4bde6f6
#
_entry.id   f4e42c3eef72d94e68668722f4bde6f6
#
_cell.length_a   1.000
_cell.length_b   1.000
_cell.length_c   1.000
_cell.angle_alpha   90.00
_cell.angle_beta   90.00
_cell.angle_gamma   90.00
#
_symmetry.space_group_name_H-M   'P 1'
#
loop_
_entity.id
_entity.type
_entity.pdbx_description
1 polymer ?
#
loop_
_entity_poly.entity_id
_entity_poly.type
_entity_poly.pdbx_seq_one_letter_code
_entity_poly.pdbx_strand_id
1 'polypeptide(L)'
;MQSNKLRMAIRSTAAVAILGVAAQAQAVSFETGGYQTDIYGYARLNASYDIDSNQALSTRSGSYSGLVNNDDAADGHFGADAFQSRIGVKTVSPEGVKINVEGDFRGGGGGSLRLRHAYGEYNGVLMGQTWSNFTSFVGNTSTLDFDSLPGVAGYQSRTTQARYTTGPLSLSLEDPQSSFVTAPANAAQKDSLPALTARLQDSAGGLSYSAALLAHQVGYDTGSEDESAMGFATFVAAKIALSDMITVQGSLSYTDGANSYLYRSGENFGAASAYVDPASGDVETISGYGGTVGAGFNLGGGRSINVGYGIVEVDWDDAEDDGVAVAGQSESNSAVMANYQWTPVKNVMMGVEYAFLKRENVSGDDGDASRILFAAQYNF
;
A
#
# COMPACT_ATOMS: atom_id res chain seq x y z
N MET A 1 14.63 -45.71 22.30
CA MET A 1 14.08 -44.46 22.87
C MET A 1 14.97 -43.29 22.54
N GLN A 2 14.99 -42.82 21.29
CA GLN A 2 15.66 -41.60 20.85
C GLN A 2 15.03 -41.18 19.53
N SER A 3 13.83 -40.59 19.53
CA SER A 3 13.26 -40.02 18.29
C SER A 3 12.31 -38.80 18.52
N ASN A 4 12.23 -38.26 19.73
CA ASN A 4 11.27 -37.17 20.04
C ASN A 4 11.88 -35.81 20.36
N LYS A 5 13.19 -35.61 20.16
CA LYS A 5 13.85 -34.30 20.44
C LYS A 5 14.12 -33.46 19.17
N LEU A 6 13.79 -33.95 17.98
CA LEU A 6 14.02 -33.20 16.72
C LEU A 6 12.76 -32.50 16.18
N ARG A 7 11.61 -32.64 16.83
CA ARG A 7 10.35 -32.01 16.39
C ARG A 7 9.97 -30.74 17.13
N MET A 8 10.79 -30.27 18.06
CA MET A 8 10.50 -29.08 18.89
C MET A 8 11.34 -27.84 18.54
N ALA A 9 12.20 -27.90 17.52
CA ALA A 9 13.11 -26.81 17.15
C ALA A 9 12.73 -26.07 15.86
N ILE A 10 11.55 -26.33 15.27
CA ILE A 10 11.13 -25.69 14.00
C ILE A 10 9.78 -24.92 14.18
N ARG A 11 9.55 -24.31 15.31
CA ARG A 11 8.30 -23.54 15.54
C ARG A 11 8.50 -22.12 16.06
N SER A 12 9.62 -21.49 15.82
CA SER A 12 9.81 -20.10 16.26
C SER A 12 10.81 -19.36 15.40
N THR A 13 10.55 -19.18 14.11
CA THR A 13 11.24 -18.16 13.30
C THR A 13 10.47 -17.89 12.01
N ALA A 14 9.37 -17.19 12.09
CA ALA A 14 8.77 -16.53 10.94
C ALA A 14 8.13 -15.20 11.36
N ALA A 15 8.87 -14.38 12.08
CA ALA A 15 8.62 -12.95 12.10
C ALA A 15 9.67 -12.34 11.19
N VAL A 16 9.39 -12.29 9.89
CA VAL A 16 10.23 -11.57 8.93
C VAL A 16 10.14 -10.09 9.31
N ALA A 17 11.18 -9.59 9.94
CA ALA A 17 11.40 -8.18 10.14
C ALA A 17 11.68 -7.55 8.76
N ILE A 18 10.63 -7.23 8.02
CA ILE A 18 10.71 -6.27 6.91
C ILE A 18 10.68 -4.89 7.56
N LEU A 19 11.82 -4.44 8.00
CA LEU A 19 11.98 -3.09 8.51
C LEU A 19 13.27 -2.52 7.90
N GLY A 20 13.11 -1.57 7.01
CA GLY A 20 14.03 -0.45 7.04
C GLY A 20 14.14 0.01 8.50
N VAL A 21 15.28 0.44 8.96
CA VAL A 21 15.67 0.71 10.35
C VAL A 21 14.51 1.32 11.17
N ALA A 22 13.50 0.52 11.51
CA ALA A 22 12.54 0.85 12.54
C ALA A 22 13.24 0.47 13.84
N ALA A 23 13.69 1.46 14.58
CA ALA A 23 14.02 1.28 15.98
C ALA A 23 12.86 0.48 16.61
N GLN A 24 13.13 -0.68 17.18
CA GLN A 24 12.09 -1.48 17.83
C GLN A 24 11.50 -0.61 18.95
N ALA A 25 10.29 -0.14 18.72
CA ALA A 25 9.52 0.53 19.73
C ALA A 25 9.41 -0.43 20.93
N GLN A 26 9.71 0.06 22.12
CA GLN A 26 9.38 -0.68 23.33
C GLN A 26 7.92 -0.35 23.63
N ALA A 27 7.03 -1.27 23.23
CA ALA A 27 5.64 -1.23 23.69
C ALA A 27 5.59 -1.17 25.22
N VAL A 28 4.64 -0.44 25.75
CA VAL A 28 4.32 -0.54 27.18
C VAL A 28 3.57 -1.84 27.39
N SER A 29 4.27 -2.85 27.90
CA SER A 29 3.73 -4.20 28.09
C SER A 29 3.30 -4.42 29.52
N PHE A 30 2.18 -5.09 29.72
CA PHE A 30 1.70 -5.55 31.01
C PHE A 30 0.97 -6.89 30.89
N GLU A 31 0.96 -7.63 31.98
CA GLU A 31 0.27 -8.92 32.09
C GLU A 31 -0.78 -8.87 33.19
N THR A 32 -1.99 -9.33 32.90
CA THR A 32 -3.09 -9.42 33.85
C THR A 32 -3.96 -10.62 33.55
N GLY A 33 -4.12 -11.53 34.52
CA GLY A 33 -4.98 -12.72 34.38
C GLY A 33 -4.51 -13.66 33.25
N GLY A 34 -3.20 -13.71 32.97
CA GLY A 34 -2.62 -14.49 31.87
C GLY A 34 -2.72 -13.85 30.49
N TYR A 35 -3.36 -12.67 30.37
CA TYR A 35 -3.36 -11.87 29.14
C TYR A 35 -2.10 -11.02 29.06
N GLN A 36 -1.39 -11.11 27.93
CA GLN A 36 -0.27 -10.23 27.61
C GLN A 36 -0.77 -9.10 26.73
N THR A 37 -0.59 -7.85 27.16
CA THR A 37 -1.07 -6.66 26.44
C THR A 37 0.06 -5.68 26.21
N ASP A 38 0.19 -5.24 24.97
CA ASP A 38 1.13 -4.22 24.50
C ASP A 38 0.36 -2.98 24.05
N ILE A 39 0.68 -1.82 24.60
CA ILE A 39 0.31 -0.52 24.04
C ILE A 39 1.51 -0.03 23.25
N TYR A 40 1.33 0.29 21.98
CA TYR A 40 2.39 0.67 21.07
C TYR A 40 1.95 1.82 20.17
N GLY A 41 2.91 2.47 19.56
CA GLY A 41 2.63 3.54 18.63
C GLY A 41 3.81 4.46 18.41
N TYR A 42 3.49 5.62 17.87
CA TYR A 42 4.45 6.70 17.71
C TYR A 42 3.77 8.07 17.55
N ALA A 43 4.48 9.10 17.99
CA ALA A 43 4.21 10.47 17.58
C ALA A 43 5.14 10.81 16.40
N ARG A 44 4.59 11.40 15.33
CA ARG A 44 5.37 11.74 14.14
C ARG A 44 5.00 13.13 13.65
N LEU A 45 6.02 13.98 13.49
CA LEU A 45 5.96 15.19 12.71
C LEU A 45 6.36 14.87 11.27
N ASN A 46 5.58 15.31 10.32
CA ASN A 46 5.98 15.46 8.92
C ASN A 46 5.99 16.95 8.57
N ALA A 47 6.94 17.37 7.73
CA ALA A 47 6.96 18.68 7.13
C ALA A 47 7.34 18.54 5.66
N SER A 48 6.69 19.29 4.77
CA SER A 48 6.96 19.27 3.34
C SER A 48 7.18 20.70 2.83
N TYR A 49 7.99 20.80 1.79
CA TYR A 49 8.15 21.99 1.00
C TYR A 49 8.01 21.61 -0.48
N ASP A 50 6.95 22.10 -1.10
CA ASP A 50 6.70 21.94 -2.53
C ASP A 50 7.49 23.00 -3.28
N ILE A 51 8.39 22.58 -4.19
CA ILE A 51 9.37 23.48 -4.83
C ILE A 51 8.73 24.21 -6.01
N ASP A 52 8.05 23.46 -6.87
CA ASP A 52 7.57 23.91 -8.19
C ASP A 52 6.07 23.67 -8.40
N SER A 53 5.37 23.12 -7.43
CA SER A 53 3.94 22.89 -7.48
C SER A 53 3.37 22.78 -6.08
N ASN A 54 2.16 23.30 -5.87
CA ASN A 54 1.40 23.05 -4.64
C ASN A 54 0.70 21.70 -4.70
N GLN A 55 1.45 20.64 -4.38
CA GLN A 55 0.96 19.29 -4.44
C GLN A 55 0.03 18.91 -3.29
N ALA A 56 0.13 19.59 -2.17
CA ALA A 56 -0.61 19.11 -1.04
C ALA A 56 -1.01 20.17 -0.04
N LEU A 57 -2.23 20.08 0.29
CA LEU A 57 -2.75 20.53 1.57
C LEU A 57 -2.27 19.62 2.72
N SER A 58 -1.48 18.58 2.46
CA SER A 58 -0.95 17.65 3.45
C SER A 58 0.46 17.20 3.07
N THR A 59 1.18 16.62 4.03
CA THR A 59 2.54 16.09 3.87
C THR A 59 2.60 14.69 3.19
N ARG A 60 1.50 14.21 2.66
CA ARG A 60 1.45 13.05 1.75
C ARG A 60 1.82 13.49 0.35
N SER A 61 2.23 12.59 -0.51
CA SER A 61 2.55 12.91 -1.90
C SER A 61 1.38 13.46 -2.72
N GLY A 62 0.23 13.61 -2.13
CA GLY A 62 -0.90 14.27 -2.73
C GLY A 62 -1.50 13.51 -3.90
N SER A 63 -2.32 14.20 -4.66
CA SER A 63 -2.99 13.70 -5.83
C SER A 63 -2.15 13.94 -7.09
N TYR A 64 -2.11 12.95 -7.98
CA TYR A 64 -1.56 13.15 -9.31
C TYR A 64 -2.44 14.05 -10.19
N SER A 65 -3.74 14.24 -9.86
CA SER A 65 -4.64 15.09 -10.65
C SER A 65 -4.18 16.53 -10.80
N GLY A 66 -3.50 17.06 -9.78
CA GLY A 66 -3.01 18.43 -9.79
C GLY A 66 -1.70 18.65 -10.56
N LEU A 67 -1.16 17.61 -11.20
CA LEU A 67 0.12 17.70 -11.92
C LEU A 67 -0.05 18.11 -13.39
N VAL A 68 -1.13 17.70 -14.02
CA VAL A 68 -1.34 17.95 -15.44
C VAL A 68 -1.57 19.45 -15.70
N ASN A 69 -0.89 20.01 -16.72
CA ASN A 69 -0.97 21.42 -17.09
C ASN A 69 -0.66 22.37 -15.92
N ASN A 70 0.34 22.04 -15.12
CA ASN A 70 0.68 22.80 -13.92
C ASN A 70 1.82 23.80 -14.06
N ASP A 71 2.22 24.16 -15.28
CA ASP A 71 3.33 25.10 -15.56
C ASP A 71 3.15 26.48 -14.89
N ASP A 72 1.89 26.92 -14.72
CA ASP A 72 1.53 28.17 -14.05
C ASP A 72 1.09 27.94 -12.58
N ALA A 73 1.33 26.73 -12.00
CA ALA A 73 0.93 26.44 -10.63
C ALA A 73 1.74 27.28 -9.63
N ALA A 74 1.09 27.63 -8.53
CA ALA A 74 1.77 28.30 -7.43
C ALA A 74 2.84 27.38 -6.82
N ASP A 75 4.00 27.92 -6.53
CA ASP A 75 5.16 27.23 -6.00
C ASP A 75 5.56 27.69 -4.59
N GLY A 76 6.50 27.00 -3.96
CA GLY A 76 7.08 27.43 -2.70
C GLY A 76 6.18 27.21 -1.47
N HIS A 77 5.40 26.14 -1.43
CA HIS A 77 4.46 25.86 -0.34
C HIS A 77 5.08 25.00 0.77
N PHE A 78 5.00 25.52 2.00
CA PHE A 78 5.35 24.76 3.20
C PHE A 78 4.09 24.19 3.85
N GLY A 79 4.15 22.91 4.22
CA GLY A 79 3.13 22.20 4.99
C GLY A 79 3.74 21.40 6.14
N ALA A 80 3.00 21.26 7.23
CA ALA A 80 3.40 20.37 8.33
C ALA A 80 2.19 19.81 9.05
N ASP A 81 2.27 18.55 9.46
CA ASP A 81 1.25 17.89 10.27
C ASP A 81 1.83 16.76 11.14
N ALA A 82 1.01 16.28 12.06
CA ALA A 82 1.30 15.10 12.89
C ALA A 82 0.30 13.95 12.66
N PHE A 83 -0.46 13.99 11.56
CA PHE A 83 -1.61 13.10 11.32
C PHE A 83 -1.21 11.62 11.12
N GLN A 84 0.05 11.35 10.79
CA GLN A 84 0.56 9.98 10.68
C GLN A 84 0.82 9.32 12.05
N SER A 85 0.80 10.09 13.14
CA SER A 85 0.91 9.54 14.49
C SER A 85 -0.13 8.45 14.71
N ARG A 86 0.21 7.44 15.49
CA ARG A 86 -0.66 6.29 15.68
C ARG A 86 -0.57 5.71 17.08
N ILE A 87 -1.66 5.06 17.47
CA ILE A 87 -1.76 4.31 18.72
C ILE A 87 -2.42 2.96 18.44
N GLY A 88 -1.94 1.92 19.08
CA GLY A 88 -2.49 0.57 18.97
C GLY A 88 -2.37 -0.20 20.26
N VAL A 89 -3.24 -1.21 20.39
CA VAL A 89 -3.24 -2.18 21.47
C VAL A 89 -3.22 -3.57 20.85
N LYS A 90 -2.27 -4.40 21.28
CA LYS A 90 -2.21 -5.83 20.97
C LYS A 90 -2.39 -6.62 22.25
N THR A 91 -3.25 -7.63 22.22
CA THR A 91 -3.46 -8.52 23.36
C THR A 91 -3.39 -9.97 22.89
N VAL A 92 -2.75 -10.82 23.72
CA VAL A 92 -2.72 -12.27 23.53
C VAL A 92 -3.37 -12.90 24.76
N SER A 93 -4.42 -13.72 24.53
CA SER A 93 -5.08 -14.46 25.62
C SER A 93 -4.25 -15.69 26.04
N PRO A 94 -4.56 -16.29 27.22
CA PRO A 94 -3.92 -17.56 27.64
C PRO A 94 -4.08 -18.70 26.62
N GLU A 95 -5.17 -18.72 25.87
CA GLU A 95 -5.46 -19.71 24.83
C GLU A 95 -4.74 -19.42 23.52
N GLY A 96 -4.03 -18.27 23.40
CA GLY A 96 -3.29 -17.87 22.22
C GLY A 96 -4.11 -17.09 21.17
N VAL A 97 -5.30 -16.60 21.53
CA VAL A 97 -6.07 -15.67 20.70
C VAL A 97 -5.37 -14.32 20.71
N LYS A 98 -5.03 -13.82 19.52
CA LYS A 98 -4.44 -12.49 19.35
C LYS A 98 -5.53 -11.50 18.92
N ILE A 99 -5.53 -10.32 19.53
CA ILE A 99 -6.40 -9.20 19.17
C ILE A 99 -5.50 -8.00 18.89
N ASN A 100 -5.79 -7.25 17.83
CA ASN A 100 -5.10 -6.00 17.52
C ASN A 100 -6.10 -4.92 17.13
N VAL A 101 -5.99 -3.74 17.75
CA VAL A 101 -6.72 -2.54 17.37
C VAL A 101 -5.72 -1.39 17.24
N GLU A 102 -5.70 -0.72 16.10
CA GLU A 102 -4.80 0.41 15.81
C GLU A 102 -5.55 1.51 15.06
N GLY A 103 -5.27 2.76 15.42
CA GLY A 103 -5.73 3.94 14.70
C GLY A 103 -4.61 4.93 14.42
N ASP A 104 -4.82 5.79 13.40
CA ASP A 104 -4.03 6.98 13.12
C ASP A 104 -4.94 8.22 13.03
N PHE A 105 -4.37 9.41 12.87
CA PHE A 105 -5.12 10.68 12.82
C PHE A 105 -5.28 11.23 11.39
N ARG A 106 -5.23 10.37 10.37
CA ARG A 106 -5.47 10.73 8.96
C ARG A 106 -6.93 10.60 8.51
N GLY A 107 -7.87 10.45 9.44
CA GLY A 107 -9.32 10.44 9.14
C GLY A 107 -9.82 11.83 8.75
N GLY A 108 -10.87 11.91 7.92
CA GLY A 108 -11.53 13.15 7.51
C GLY A 108 -10.61 14.15 6.80
N GLY A 109 -9.58 13.69 6.09
CA GLY A 109 -8.57 14.55 5.47
C GLY A 109 -7.42 14.95 6.39
N GLY A 110 -7.51 14.65 7.69
CA GLY A 110 -6.49 14.89 8.71
C GLY A 110 -7.07 15.40 10.03
N GLY A 111 -6.45 14.99 11.14
CA GLY A 111 -6.82 15.39 12.50
C GLY A 111 -7.88 14.51 13.18
N SER A 112 -8.61 13.68 12.44
CA SER A 112 -9.59 12.74 13.01
C SER A 112 -9.04 11.33 13.12
N LEU A 113 -9.43 10.60 14.16
CA LEU A 113 -9.04 9.20 14.34
C LEU A 113 -9.63 8.34 13.22
N ARG A 114 -8.79 7.53 12.60
CA ARG A 114 -9.15 6.56 11.56
C ARG A 114 -8.76 5.15 12.01
N LEU A 115 -9.68 4.20 11.86
CA LEU A 115 -9.38 2.79 12.10
C LEU A 115 -8.41 2.27 11.04
N ARG A 116 -7.32 1.66 11.50
CA ARG A 116 -6.32 0.99 10.65
C ARG A 116 -6.45 -0.52 10.75
N HIS A 117 -6.36 -1.04 11.93
CA HIS A 117 -6.45 -2.46 12.24
C HIS A 117 -7.48 -2.70 13.32
N ALA A 118 -8.34 -3.70 13.13
CA ALA A 118 -9.24 -4.26 14.13
C ALA A 118 -9.52 -5.71 13.75
N TYR A 119 -8.74 -6.64 14.32
CA TYR A 119 -8.87 -8.06 13.98
C TYR A 119 -8.55 -8.95 15.15
N GLY A 120 -9.12 -10.17 15.10
CA GLY A 120 -8.72 -11.32 15.92
C GLY A 120 -8.01 -12.38 15.07
N GLU A 121 -7.04 -13.08 15.65
CA GLU A 121 -6.34 -14.19 15.02
C GLU A 121 -6.19 -15.36 15.99
N TYR A 122 -6.51 -16.55 15.51
CA TYR A 122 -6.33 -17.81 16.24
C TYR A 122 -6.03 -18.97 15.29
N ASN A 123 -4.99 -19.75 15.57
CA ASN A 123 -4.59 -20.92 14.78
C ASN A 123 -4.49 -20.69 13.26
N GLY A 124 -3.94 -19.52 12.87
CA GLY A 124 -3.77 -19.13 11.47
C GLY A 124 -5.02 -18.53 10.82
N VAL A 125 -6.17 -18.53 11.50
CA VAL A 125 -7.41 -17.88 11.04
C VAL A 125 -7.45 -16.46 11.60
N LEU A 126 -7.53 -15.46 10.71
CA LEU A 126 -7.70 -14.05 11.02
C LEU A 126 -9.06 -13.59 10.52
N MET A 127 -9.79 -12.84 11.34
CA MET A 127 -11.05 -12.19 10.96
C MET A 127 -11.05 -10.74 11.45
N GLY A 128 -11.49 -9.81 10.58
CA GLY A 128 -11.56 -8.38 10.84
C GLY A 128 -10.82 -7.56 9.79
N GLN A 129 -10.48 -6.31 10.13
CA GLN A 129 -9.84 -5.37 9.23
C GLN A 129 -8.32 -5.34 9.47
N THR A 130 -7.56 -5.59 8.40
CA THR A 130 -6.10 -5.39 8.37
C THR A 130 -5.63 -5.22 6.93
N TRP A 131 -4.31 -5.16 6.69
CA TRP A 131 -3.77 -5.13 5.34
C TRP A 131 -4.37 -6.23 4.48
N SER A 132 -4.83 -5.88 3.27
CA SER A 132 -5.26 -6.84 2.27
C SER A 132 -4.22 -7.96 2.12
N ASN A 133 -4.66 -9.17 1.94
CA ASN A 133 -3.76 -10.29 1.61
C ASN A 133 -3.08 -10.09 0.24
N PHE A 134 -3.73 -9.31 -0.66
CA PHE A 134 -3.13 -8.83 -1.90
C PHE A 134 -2.28 -7.57 -1.65
N THR A 135 -1.35 -7.62 -0.68
CA THR A 135 -0.39 -6.55 -0.34
C THR A 135 0.91 -7.18 0.13
N SER A 136 2.04 -6.67 -0.35
CA SER A 136 3.35 -7.02 0.18
C SER A 136 4.23 -5.78 0.37
N PHE A 137 5.04 -5.79 1.43
CA PHE A 137 6.07 -4.79 1.69
C PHE A 137 7.47 -5.29 1.33
N VAL A 138 7.59 -6.50 0.81
CA VAL A 138 8.89 -7.14 0.51
C VAL A 138 9.70 -6.31 -0.49
N GLY A 139 9.06 -5.85 -1.57
CA GLY A 139 9.69 -5.07 -2.63
C GLY A 139 9.75 -3.57 -2.38
N ASN A 140 9.23 -3.07 -1.25
CA ASN A 140 9.14 -1.65 -1.01
C ASN A 140 10.49 -1.04 -0.65
N THR A 141 10.83 0.07 -1.30
CA THR A 141 11.91 0.95 -0.86
C THR A 141 11.43 1.77 0.34
N SER A 142 12.32 1.98 1.32
CA SER A 142 11.99 2.80 2.48
C SER A 142 11.85 4.27 2.06
N THR A 143 10.68 4.85 2.28
CA THR A 143 10.36 6.27 2.02
C THR A 143 9.92 6.97 3.30
N LEU A 144 10.05 8.29 3.35
CA LEU A 144 9.43 9.11 4.39
C LEU A 144 7.99 9.44 4.04
N ASP A 145 7.69 9.58 2.74
CA ASP A 145 6.34 9.78 2.27
C ASP A 145 5.43 8.61 2.66
N PHE A 146 4.23 8.95 3.15
CA PHE A 146 3.26 7.95 3.62
C PHE A 146 2.77 7.03 2.50
N ASP A 147 2.62 7.59 1.29
CA ASP A 147 2.05 6.88 0.16
C ASP A 147 3.11 6.14 -0.67
N SER A 148 4.40 6.46 -0.50
CA SER A 148 5.50 5.79 -1.20
C SER A 148 5.42 5.89 -2.73
N LEU A 149 6.10 5.00 -3.43
CA LEU A 149 6.18 4.96 -4.89
C LEU A 149 4.89 4.38 -5.51
N PRO A 150 4.46 4.81 -6.71
CA PRO A 150 3.44 4.09 -7.47
C PRO A 150 3.97 2.71 -7.89
N GLY A 151 3.09 1.75 -8.11
CA GLY A 151 3.44 0.39 -8.54
C GLY A 151 4.05 -0.52 -7.48
N VAL A 152 4.07 -0.14 -6.18
CA VAL A 152 4.40 -1.07 -5.10
C VAL A 152 3.41 -2.24 -5.06
N ALA A 153 3.86 -3.40 -4.59
CA ALA A 153 3.15 -4.66 -4.71
C ALA A 153 1.75 -4.67 -4.07
N GLY A 154 0.72 -4.73 -4.92
CA GLY A 154 -0.68 -4.92 -4.57
C GLY A 154 -1.39 -3.69 -4.01
N TYR A 155 -2.49 -3.91 -3.30
CA TYR A 155 -3.48 -2.89 -2.94
C TYR A 155 -2.98 -1.80 -1.97
N GLN A 156 -2.01 -2.10 -1.11
CA GLN A 156 -1.44 -1.18 -0.11
C GLN A 156 -2.48 -0.50 0.81
N SER A 157 -3.64 -1.12 0.97
CA SER A 157 -4.68 -0.65 1.86
C SER A 157 -5.16 -1.74 2.81
N ARG A 158 -6.03 -1.38 3.74
CA ARG A 158 -6.61 -2.31 4.70
C ARG A 158 -8.05 -2.55 4.32
N THR A 159 -8.45 -3.81 4.39
CA THR A 159 -9.80 -4.26 4.07
C THR A 159 -10.31 -5.23 5.12
N THR A 160 -11.62 -5.33 5.25
CA THR A 160 -12.30 -6.34 6.04
C THR A 160 -12.12 -7.69 5.37
N GLN A 161 -11.74 -8.71 6.14
CA GLN A 161 -11.38 -10.01 5.57
C GLN A 161 -11.54 -11.16 6.56
N ALA A 162 -11.68 -12.36 5.99
CA ALA A 162 -11.40 -13.63 6.65
C ALA A 162 -10.22 -14.30 5.93
N ARG A 163 -9.11 -14.52 6.65
CA ARG A 163 -7.85 -15.04 6.09
C ARG A 163 -7.36 -16.27 6.84
N TYR A 164 -6.90 -17.25 6.10
CA TYR A 164 -6.19 -18.42 6.65
C TYR A 164 -4.75 -18.40 6.17
N THR A 165 -3.82 -18.57 7.12
CA THR A 165 -2.37 -18.61 6.85
C THR A 165 -1.78 -19.92 7.34
N THR A 166 -1.03 -20.60 6.47
CA THR A 166 -0.31 -21.84 6.79
C THR A 166 1.07 -21.84 6.14
N GLY A 167 2.13 -21.80 6.95
CA GLY A 167 3.50 -21.63 6.45
C GLY A 167 3.62 -20.33 5.64
N PRO A 168 4.21 -20.37 4.44
CA PRO A 168 4.36 -19.21 3.58
C PRO A 168 3.09 -18.82 2.81
N LEU A 169 2.06 -19.67 2.80
CA LEU A 169 0.82 -19.48 2.04
C LEU A 169 -0.28 -18.85 2.89
N SER A 170 -0.98 -17.86 2.34
CA SER A 170 -2.20 -17.31 2.89
C SER A 170 -3.29 -17.17 1.83
N LEU A 171 -4.52 -17.49 2.22
CA LEU A 171 -5.73 -17.37 1.40
C LEU A 171 -6.72 -16.45 2.13
N SER A 172 -7.42 -15.58 1.42
CA SER A 172 -8.37 -14.63 2.02
C SER A 172 -9.62 -14.42 1.18
N LEU A 173 -10.71 -14.19 1.88
CA LEU A 173 -11.93 -13.58 1.37
C LEU A 173 -11.96 -12.14 1.87
N GLU A 174 -12.06 -11.16 0.99
CA GLU A 174 -11.95 -9.75 1.31
C GLU A 174 -13.13 -8.94 0.79
N ASP A 175 -13.45 -7.86 1.46
CA ASP A 175 -14.37 -6.84 0.97
C ASP A 175 -13.81 -6.28 -0.35
N PRO A 176 -14.53 -6.44 -1.50
CA PRO A 176 -13.99 -6.10 -2.80
C PRO A 176 -13.84 -4.59 -2.99
N GLN A 177 -12.95 -4.22 -3.91
CA GLN A 177 -12.75 -2.84 -4.32
C GLN A 177 -12.86 -2.79 -5.84
N SER A 178 -13.88 -2.13 -6.33
CA SER A 178 -14.08 -1.90 -7.76
C SER A 178 -14.50 -0.46 -8.03
N SER A 179 -14.32 -0.01 -9.25
CA SER A 179 -14.76 1.29 -9.70
C SER A 179 -14.89 1.31 -11.22
N PHE A 180 -15.82 2.14 -11.70
CA PHE A 180 -16.08 2.39 -13.11
C PHE A 180 -15.64 3.79 -13.49
N VAL A 181 -15.13 3.97 -14.72
CA VAL A 181 -14.93 5.29 -15.28
C VAL A 181 -16.26 5.88 -15.77
N THR A 182 -17.13 5.04 -16.34
CA THR A 182 -18.49 5.39 -16.72
C THR A 182 -19.45 4.25 -16.35
N ALA A 183 -20.65 4.61 -15.98
CA ALA A 183 -21.75 3.67 -15.74
C ALA A 183 -23.09 4.37 -16.07
N PRO A 184 -24.18 3.63 -16.31
CA PRO A 184 -25.51 4.21 -16.50
C PRO A 184 -25.90 5.15 -15.36
N ALA A 185 -26.70 6.19 -15.65
CA ALA A 185 -26.99 7.29 -14.71
C ALA A 185 -27.62 6.86 -13.37
N ASN A 186 -28.28 5.70 -13.32
CA ASN A 186 -28.91 5.14 -12.12
C ASN A 186 -28.19 3.87 -11.61
N ALA A 187 -26.99 3.57 -12.14
CA ALA A 187 -26.27 2.39 -11.75
C ALA A 187 -25.73 2.52 -10.32
N ALA A 188 -25.97 1.51 -9.51
CA ALA A 188 -25.24 1.25 -8.29
C ALA A 188 -24.14 0.24 -8.58
N GLN A 189 -22.94 0.45 -8.03
CA GLN A 189 -21.90 -0.56 -8.05
C GLN A 189 -22.42 -1.82 -7.33
N LYS A 190 -22.20 -2.99 -7.94
CA LYS A 190 -22.68 -4.27 -7.43
C LYS A 190 -21.53 -5.25 -7.28
N ASP A 191 -21.08 -5.43 -6.06
CA ASP A 191 -20.07 -6.43 -5.68
C ASP A 191 -20.77 -7.63 -5.03
N SER A 192 -21.20 -8.60 -5.85
CA SER A 192 -22.00 -9.74 -5.37
C SER A 192 -21.16 -10.83 -4.67
N LEU A 193 -19.86 -10.83 -4.89
CA LEU A 193 -18.92 -11.84 -4.37
C LEU A 193 -17.74 -11.15 -3.66
N PRO A 194 -17.22 -11.76 -2.57
CA PRO A 194 -15.99 -11.28 -1.98
C PRO A 194 -14.82 -11.44 -2.96
N ALA A 195 -13.83 -10.56 -2.87
CA ALA A 195 -12.56 -10.74 -3.55
C ALA A 195 -11.81 -11.95 -2.95
N LEU A 196 -11.33 -12.82 -3.83
CA LEU A 196 -10.52 -13.99 -3.46
C LEU A 196 -9.05 -13.64 -3.64
N THR A 197 -8.22 -13.89 -2.62
CA THR A 197 -6.78 -13.65 -2.72
C THR A 197 -5.98 -14.87 -2.26
N ALA A 198 -4.85 -15.09 -2.91
CA ALA A 198 -3.84 -16.06 -2.52
C ALA A 198 -2.47 -15.39 -2.54
N ARG A 199 -1.69 -15.52 -1.45
CA ARG A 199 -0.34 -14.96 -1.38
C ARG A 199 0.64 -15.99 -0.84
N LEU A 200 1.78 -16.11 -1.53
CA LEU A 200 2.97 -16.80 -1.08
C LEU A 200 4.00 -15.75 -0.65
N GLN A 201 4.52 -15.83 0.58
CA GLN A 201 5.57 -14.93 1.05
C GLN A 201 6.52 -15.69 1.98
N ASP A 202 7.84 -15.62 1.69
CA ASP A 202 8.86 -16.28 2.49
C ASP A 202 10.21 -15.56 2.36
N SER A 203 11.21 -16.07 3.09
CA SER A 203 12.60 -15.59 2.99
C SER A 203 13.59 -16.73 3.22
N ALA A 204 14.69 -16.72 2.47
CA ALA A 204 15.79 -17.68 2.58
C ALA A 204 17.11 -17.06 2.10
N GLY A 205 18.17 -17.18 2.88
CA GLY A 205 19.55 -16.87 2.45
C GLY A 205 19.77 -15.43 1.98
N GLY A 206 19.11 -14.43 2.59
CA GLY A 206 19.24 -13.01 2.19
C GLY A 206 18.26 -12.58 1.09
N LEU A 207 17.48 -13.51 0.53
CA LEU A 207 16.36 -13.25 -0.36
C LEU A 207 15.05 -13.26 0.44
N SER A 208 14.24 -12.22 0.31
CA SER A 208 12.82 -12.22 0.68
C SER A 208 12.00 -12.08 -0.59
N TYR A 209 10.90 -12.80 -0.69
CA TYR A 209 10.03 -12.77 -1.87
C TYR A 209 8.56 -12.87 -1.50
N SER A 210 7.73 -12.34 -2.38
CA SER A 210 6.27 -12.46 -2.28
C SER A 210 5.67 -12.52 -3.68
N ALA A 211 4.63 -13.33 -3.83
CA ALA A 211 3.80 -13.37 -5.03
C ALA A 211 2.34 -13.52 -4.61
N ALA A 212 1.42 -12.87 -5.31
CA ALA A 212 0.00 -13.00 -5.01
C ALA A 212 -0.86 -12.97 -6.27
N LEU A 213 -2.06 -13.54 -6.13
CA LEU A 213 -3.15 -13.52 -7.08
C LEU A 213 -4.39 -12.96 -6.38
N LEU A 214 -5.20 -12.25 -7.15
CA LEU A 214 -6.52 -11.76 -6.76
C LEU A 214 -7.50 -12.02 -7.89
N ALA A 215 -8.73 -12.39 -7.54
CA ALA A 215 -9.87 -12.42 -8.44
C ALA A 215 -11.08 -11.80 -7.73
N HIS A 216 -11.83 -10.95 -8.44
CA HIS A 216 -13.06 -10.33 -7.95
C HIS A 216 -14.06 -10.12 -9.08
N GLN A 217 -15.29 -9.81 -8.74
CA GLN A 217 -16.30 -9.38 -9.68
C GLN A 217 -16.35 -7.84 -9.69
N VAL A 218 -16.50 -7.27 -10.87
CA VAL A 218 -16.83 -5.87 -11.07
C VAL A 218 -18.17 -5.79 -11.81
N GLY A 219 -19.15 -5.07 -11.28
CA GLY A 219 -20.49 -5.05 -11.85
C GLY A 219 -21.32 -3.85 -11.42
N TYR A 220 -22.43 -3.63 -12.12
CA TYR A 220 -23.41 -2.61 -11.78
C TYR A 220 -24.84 -3.18 -11.79
N ASP A 221 -25.76 -2.45 -11.18
CA ASP A 221 -27.18 -2.76 -11.14
C ASP A 221 -27.98 -1.45 -11.18
N THR A 222 -28.91 -1.34 -12.14
CA THR A 222 -29.82 -0.19 -12.28
C THR A 222 -31.21 -0.48 -11.68
N GLY A 223 -31.42 -1.70 -11.18
CA GLY A 223 -32.74 -2.22 -10.78
C GLY A 223 -33.55 -2.82 -11.92
N SER A 224 -33.22 -2.54 -13.18
CA SER A 224 -33.83 -3.12 -14.37
C SER A 224 -32.82 -3.91 -15.23
N GLU A 225 -31.58 -3.56 -15.14
CA GLU A 225 -30.45 -4.18 -15.85
C GLU A 225 -29.30 -4.36 -14.86
N ASP A 226 -28.64 -5.50 -14.92
CA ASP A 226 -27.42 -5.77 -14.17
C ASP A 226 -26.42 -6.55 -15.03
N GLU A 227 -25.17 -6.07 -15.03
CA GLU A 227 -24.08 -6.68 -15.77
C GLU A 227 -22.83 -6.74 -14.91
N SER A 228 -21.95 -7.71 -15.21
CA SER A 228 -20.69 -7.87 -14.47
C SER A 228 -19.65 -8.61 -15.27
N ALA A 229 -18.37 -8.28 -15.01
CA ALA A 229 -17.19 -8.97 -15.50
C ALA A 229 -16.34 -9.50 -14.34
N MET A 230 -15.43 -10.44 -14.65
CA MET A 230 -14.43 -10.92 -13.68
C MET A 230 -13.13 -10.16 -13.88
N GLY A 231 -12.67 -9.53 -12.82
CA GLY A 231 -11.36 -8.90 -12.78
C GLY A 231 -10.34 -9.76 -12.03
N PHE A 232 -9.08 -9.64 -12.41
CA PHE A 232 -7.97 -10.30 -11.75
C PHE A 232 -6.73 -9.41 -11.63
N ALA A 233 -5.90 -9.71 -10.63
CA ALA A 233 -4.63 -9.03 -10.42
C ALA A 233 -3.56 -10.02 -9.96
N THR A 234 -2.31 -9.69 -10.27
CA THR A 234 -1.14 -10.45 -9.79
C THR A 234 0.01 -9.50 -9.49
N PHE A 235 0.86 -9.91 -8.54
CA PHE A 235 2.15 -9.27 -8.36
C PHE A 235 3.23 -10.28 -7.97
N VAL A 236 4.48 -9.89 -8.24
CA VAL A 236 5.69 -10.47 -7.68
C VAL A 236 6.53 -9.37 -7.05
N ALA A 237 7.17 -9.66 -5.91
CA ALA A 237 8.04 -8.73 -5.21
C ALA A 237 9.23 -9.47 -4.62
N ALA A 238 10.40 -8.82 -4.64
CA ALA A 238 11.61 -9.38 -4.07
C ALA A 238 12.49 -8.32 -3.40
N LYS A 239 13.25 -8.75 -2.39
CA LYS A 239 14.30 -7.98 -1.74
C LYS A 239 15.50 -8.88 -1.55
N ILE A 240 16.67 -8.42 -2.01
CA ILE A 240 17.93 -9.17 -1.96
C ILE A 240 18.95 -8.35 -1.18
N ALA A 241 19.50 -8.93 -0.11
CA ALA A 241 20.68 -8.40 0.58
C ALA A 241 21.92 -8.82 -0.20
N LEU A 242 22.53 -7.89 -0.94
CA LEU A 242 23.77 -8.12 -1.68
C LEU A 242 24.99 -8.12 -0.74
N SER A 243 24.90 -7.39 0.36
CA SER A 243 25.86 -7.35 1.46
C SER A 243 25.19 -6.79 2.72
N ASP A 244 25.92 -6.69 3.83
CA ASP A 244 25.45 -6.03 5.05
C ASP A 244 25.16 -4.53 4.85
N MET A 245 25.68 -3.95 3.78
CA MET A 245 25.53 -2.52 3.46
C MET A 245 24.51 -2.26 2.36
N ILE A 246 24.26 -3.20 1.45
CA ILE A 246 23.48 -2.95 0.22
C ILE A 246 22.35 -3.94 0.09
N THR A 247 21.14 -3.42 -0.06
CA THR A 247 19.93 -4.18 -0.45
C THR A 247 19.39 -3.63 -1.76
N VAL A 248 18.84 -4.52 -2.59
CA VAL A 248 18.07 -4.16 -3.79
C VAL A 248 16.69 -4.80 -3.67
N GLN A 249 15.66 -4.07 -4.04
CA GLN A 249 14.29 -4.53 -3.95
C GLN A 249 13.45 -3.98 -5.11
N GLY A 250 12.31 -4.63 -5.35
CA GLY A 250 11.36 -4.18 -6.35
C GLY A 250 10.14 -5.08 -6.44
N SER A 251 9.21 -4.67 -7.27
CA SER A 251 7.96 -5.36 -7.55
C SER A 251 7.52 -5.17 -8.98
N LEU A 252 6.73 -6.10 -9.49
CA LEU A 252 5.98 -5.99 -10.73
C LEU A 252 4.54 -6.41 -10.44
N SER A 253 3.58 -5.70 -11.01
CA SER A 253 2.15 -5.95 -10.88
C SER A 253 1.46 -5.87 -12.23
N TYR A 254 0.43 -6.69 -12.44
CA TYR A 254 -0.47 -6.65 -13.57
C TYR A 254 -1.91 -6.80 -13.09
N THR A 255 -2.82 -6.08 -13.72
CA THR A 255 -4.25 -6.10 -13.44
C THR A 255 -5.03 -6.12 -14.74
N ASP A 256 -6.23 -6.71 -14.70
CA ASP A 256 -7.24 -6.63 -15.73
C ASP A 256 -8.60 -6.68 -15.05
N GLY A 257 -9.42 -5.65 -15.21
CA GLY A 257 -10.63 -5.46 -14.44
C GLY A 257 -10.41 -5.24 -12.93
N ALA A 258 -9.17 -4.92 -12.51
CA ALA A 258 -8.79 -4.84 -11.11
C ALA A 258 -7.84 -3.66 -10.80
N ASN A 259 -7.91 -2.56 -11.56
CA ASN A 259 -7.03 -1.40 -11.41
C ASN A 259 -7.18 -0.69 -10.08
N SER A 260 -8.32 -0.85 -9.38
CA SER A 260 -8.47 -0.40 -7.99
C SER A 260 -7.44 -1.04 -7.04
N TYR A 261 -6.83 -2.17 -7.42
CA TYR A 261 -5.75 -2.85 -6.69
C TYR A 261 -4.35 -2.55 -7.22
N LEU A 262 -4.22 -1.80 -8.32
CA LEU A 262 -2.93 -1.31 -8.85
C LEU A 262 -2.59 0.02 -8.17
N TYR A 263 -1.63 -0.01 -7.27
CA TYR A 263 -1.38 1.09 -6.36
C TYR A 263 -0.93 2.37 -7.06
N ARG A 264 -1.71 3.45 -6.89
CA ARG A 264 -1.52 4.80 -7.43
C ARG A 264 -1.58 4.85 -8.97
N SER A 265 -2.35 3.96 -9.59
CA SER A 265 -2.62 4.01 -11.02
C SER A 265 -3.61 5.11 -11.42
N GLY A 266 -4.48 5.55 -10.48
CA GLY A 266 -5.35 6.71 -10.66
C GLY A 266 -4.77 7.98 -10.04
N GLU A 267 -5.60 9.00 -9.91
CA GLU A 267 -5.19 10.30 -9.37
C GLU A 267 -4.70 10.25 -7.93
N ASN A 268 -5.37 9.49 -7.06
CA ASN A 268 -5.03 9.36 -5.63
C ASN A 268 -4.71 7.93 -5.23
N PHE A 269 -5.46 6.96 -5.77
CA PHE A 269 -5.38 5.53 -5.46
C PHE A 269 -5.33 4.74 -6.77
N GLY A 270 -6.04 3.59 -6.85
CA GLY A 270 -6.18 2.83 -8.07
C GLY A 270 -7.10 3.53 -9.08
N ALA A 271 -6.83 3.33 -10.35
CA ALA A 271 -7.68 3.77 -11.44
C ALA A 271 -8.99 2.97 -11.50
N ALA A 272 -9.91 3.36 -12.37
CA ALA A 272 -11.10 2.58 -12.66
C ALA A 272 -10.73 1.20 -13.18
N SER A 273 -11.49 0.20 -12.74
CA SER A 273 -11.29 -1.21 -13.10
C SER A 273 -12.05 -1.60 -14.37
N ALA A 274 -13.11 -0.86 -14.70
CA ALA A 274 -14.00 -1.17 -15.82
C ALA A 274 -14.71 0.08 -16.33
N TYR A 275 -15.34 -0.06 -17.49
CA TYR A 275 -16.34 0.86 -18.02
C TYR A 275 -17.56 0.08 -18.50
N VAL A 276 -18.65 0.78 -18.76
CA VAL A 276 -19.82 0.22 -19.43
C VAL A 276 -19.78 0.72 -20.87
N ASP A 277 -19.72 -0.21 -21.82
CA ASP A 277 -19.75 0.14 -23.25
C ASP A 277 -21.07 0.87 -23.57
N PRO A 278 -21.01 2.12 -24.08
CA PRO A 278 -22.19 2.90 -24.37
C PRO A 278 -23.10 2.30 -25.45
N ALA A 279 -22.58 1.41 -26.30
CA ALA A 279 -23.34 0.83 -27.40
C ALA A 279 -24.04 -0.48 -27.00
N SER A 280 -23.40 -1.35 -26.24
CA SER A 280 -23.94 -2.65 -25.85
C SER A 280 -24.56 -2.66 -24.44
N GLY A 281 -24.03 -1.87 -23.52
CA GLY A 281 -24.33 -1.91 -22.10
C GLY A 281 -23.51 -2.94 -21.31
N ASP A 282 -22.61 -3.67 -21.99
CA ASP A 282 -21.76 -4.69 -21.35
C ASP A 282 -20.68 -4.04 -20.47
N VAL A 283 -20.22 -4.78 -19.46
CA VAL A 283 -19.10 -4.38 -18.62
C VAL A 283 -17.81 -4.83 -19.23
N GLU A 284 -16.99 -3.87 -19.66
CA GLU A 284 -15.66 -4.10 -20.23
C GLU A 284 -14.56 -3.79 -19.19
N THR A 285 -13.54 -4.64 -19.14
CA THR A 285 -12.43 -4.52 -18.17
C THR A 285 -11.32 -3.62 -18.72
N ILE A 286 -10.61 -2.94 -17.80
CA ILE A 286 -9.47 -2.09 -18.13
C ILE A 286 -8.22 -2.74 -17.54
N SER A 287 -7.21 -2.93 -18.38
CA SER A 287 -5.93 -3.49 -17.94
C SER A 287 -4.96 -2.43 -17.42
N GLY A 288 -3.96 -2.86 -16.66
CA GLY A 288 -2.90 -1.98 -16.17
C GLY A 288 -1.72 -2.78 -15.63
N TYR A 289 -0.58 -2.15 -15.60
CA TYR A 289 0.63 -2.74 -15.04
C TYR A 289 1.49 -1.70 -14.34
N GLY A 290 2.40 -2.17 -13.50
CA GLY A 290 3.30 -1.27 -12.81
C GLY A 290 4.40 -2.02 -12.08
N GLY A 291 5.32 -1.24 -11.54
CA GLY A 291 6.40 -1.83 -10.77
C GLY A 291 7.30 -0.80 -10.11
N THR A 292 8.16 -1.32 -9.27
CA THR A 292 9.15 -0.52 -8.55
C THR A 292 10.52 -1.16 -8.60
N VAL A 293 11.55 -0.33 -8.53
CA VAL A 293 12.92 -0.76 -8.27
C VAL A 293 13.57 0.22 -7.29
N GLY A 294 14.39 -0.30 -6.39
CA GLY A 294 15.11 0.56 -5.45
C GLY A 294 16.28 -0.11 -4.77
N ALA A 295 17.07 0.71 -4.12
CA ALA A 295 18.24 0.29 -3.35
C ALA A 295 18.26 0.98 -1.98
N GLY A 296 18.70 0.24 -0.98
CA GLY A 296 18.98 0.73 0.37
C GLY A 296 20.46 0.55 0.72
N PHE A 297 21.06 1.60 1.27
CA PHE A 297 22.45 1.64 1.70
C PHE A 297 22.50 1.83 3.21
N ASN A 298 22.87 0.81 3.96
CA ASN A 298 23.09 0.87 5.40
C ASN A 298 24.50 1.45 5.66
N LEU A 299 24.55 2.64 6.25
CA LEU A 299 25.79 3.36 6.55
C LEU A 299 26.34 3.07 7.95
N GLY A 300 25.66 2.16 8.68
CA GLY A 300 25.97 1.90 10.09
C GLY A 300 25.55 3.02 11.03
N GLY A 301 25.55 2.73 12.34
CA GLY A 301 25.19 3.70 13.37
C GLY A 301 23.74 4.24 13.25
N GLY A 302 22.82 3.41 12.76
CA GLY A 302 21.40 3.79 12.58
C GLY A 302 21.16 4.79 11.43
N ARG A 303 22.04 4.80 10.41
CA ARG A 303 21.93 5.70 9.24
C ARG A 303 21.75 4.91 7.96
N SER A 304 20.91 5.40 7.06
CA SER A 304 20.70 4.80 5.73
C SER A 304 20.43 5.85 4.67
N ILE A 305 20.73 5.50 3.42
CA ILE A 305 20.27 6.19 2.22
C ILE A 305 19.40 5.19 1.46
N ASN A 306 18.25 5.66 0.95
CA ASN A 306 17.38 4.85 0.13
C ASN A 306 17.01 5.63 -1.13
N VAL A 307 16.98 4.94 -2.27
CA VAL A 307 16.59 5.51 -3.56
C VAL A 307 15.66 4.52 -4.24
N GLY A 308 14.56 5.00 -4.79
CA GLY A 308 13.61 4.17 -5.50
C GLY A 308 12.93 4.92 -6.63
N TYR A 309 12.51 4.16 -7.63
CA TYR A 309 11.68 4.56 -8.75
C TYR A 309 10.46 3.64 -8.80
N GLY A 310 9.31 4.20 -9.15
CA GLY A 310 8.08 3.47 -9.38
C GLY A 310 7.30 4.07 -10.55
N ILE A 311 6.61 3.21 -11.28
CA ILE A 311 5.75 3.58 -12.39
C ILE A 311 4.53 2.67 -12.45
N VAL A 312 3.41 3.21 -12.88
CA VAL A 312 2.19 2.49 -13.25
C VAL A 312 1.65 3.04 -14.55
N GLU A 313 1.08 2.17 -15.35
CA GLU A 313 0.41 2.49 -16.61
C GLU A 313 -0.93 1.78 -16.65
N VAL A 314 -1.93 2.44 -17.24
CA VAL A 314 -3.29 1.94 -17.42
C VAL A 314 -3.63 2.06 -18.90
N ASP A 315 -4.09 0.96 -19.48
CA ASP A 315 -4.48 0.87 -20.87
C ASP A 315 -5.93 1.33 -21.04
N TRP A 316 -6.13 2.43 -21.75
CA TRP A 316 -7.43 3.06 -21.98
C TRP A 316 -7.90 2.93 -23.43
N ASP A 317 -7.13 2.26 -24.31
CA ASP A 317 -7.35 2.25 -25.76
C ASP A 317 -8.75 1.72 -26.11
N ASP A 318 -9.17 0.59 -25.53
CA ASP A 318 -10.50 0.01 -25.79
C ASP A 318 -11.63 0.95 -25.33
N ALA A 319 -11.46 1.60 -24.16
CA ALA A 319 -12.46 2.55 -23.65
C ALA A 319 -12.54 3.81 -24.54
N GLU A 320 -11.42 4.31 -25.08
CA GLU A 320 -11.40 5.43 -26.00
C GLU A 320 -12.05 5.07 -27.34
N ASP A 321 -11.74 3.89 -27.88
CA ASP A 321 -12.32 3.38 -29.13
C ASP A 321 -13.83 3.19 -29.03
N ASP A 322 -14.36 2.79 -27.86
CA ASP A 322 -15.78 2.69 -27.56
C ASP A 322 -16.46 4.05 -27.25
N GLY A 323 -15.68 5.15 -27.34
CA GLY A 323 -16.18 6.51 -27.17
C GLY A 323 -16.40 6.94 -25.73
N VAL A 324 -15.79 6.25 -24.76
CA VAL A 324 -15.81 6.64 -23.35
C VAL A 324 -14.91 7.86 -23.13
N ALA A 325 -15.38 8.81 -22.35
CA ALA A 325 -14.62 10.05 -22.08
C ALA A 325 -13.48 9.81 -21.07
N VAL A 326 -12.34 9.35 -21.56
CA VAL A 326 -11.16 8.99 -20.72
C VAL A 326 -9.99 9.98 -20.82
N ALA A 327 -10.06 11.00 -21.67
CA ALA A 327 -8.98 11.95 -21.94
C ALA A 327 -8.27 12.53 -20.70
N GLY A 328 -9.00 12.75 -19.61
CA GLY A 328 -8.45 13.25 -18.34
C GLY A 328 -7.96 12.18 -17.36
N GLN A 329 -8.14 10.88 -17.69
CA GLN A 329 -7.67 9.78 -16.83
C GLN A 329 -6.13 9.71 -16.86
N SER A 330 -5.54 9.21 -15.77
CA SER A 330 -4.10 8.93 -15.76
C SER A 330 -3.79 7.75 -16.68
N GLU A 331 -2.98 7.97 -17.71
CA GLU A 331 -2.36 6.92 -18.49
C GLU A 331 -1.12 6.40 -17.76
N SER A 332 -0.24 7.32 -17.31
CA SER A 332 0.89 6.93 -16.48
C SER A 332 1.11 7.83 -15.27
N ASN A 333 1.52 7.21 -14.15
CA ASN A 333 2.01 7.90 -12.96
C ASN A 333 3.37 7.33 -12.58
N SER A 334 4.35 8.20 -12.35
CA SER A 334 5.68 7.78 -11.92
C SER A 334 6.24 8.65 -10.81
N ALA A 335 7.20 8.12 -10.05
CA ALA A 335 7.92 8.88 -9.03
C ALA A 335 9.34 8.36 -8.82
N VAL A 336 10.24 9.30 -8.50
CA VAL A 336 11.55 9.03 -7.92
C VAL A 336 11.57 9.55 -6.50
N MET A 337 12.02 8.74 -5.54
CA MET A 337 12.20 9.17 -4.15
C MET A 337 13.62 8.81 -3.68
N ALA A 338 14.30 9.76 -3.03
CA ALA A 338 15.62 9.57 -2.46
C ALA A 338 15.67 10.17 -1.06
N ASN A 339 16.13 9.42 -0.07
CA ASN A 339 16.16 9.91 1.30
C ASN A 339 17.43 9.52 2.07
N TYR A 340 17.69 10.30 3.11
CA TYR A 340 18.62 9.98 4.17
C TYR A 340 17.83 9.88 5.48
N GLN A 341 17.98 8.75 6.16
CA GLN A 341 17.33 8.49 7.45
C GLN A 341 18.40 8.21 8.52
N TRP A 342 18.13 8.65 9.77
CA TRP A 342 19.02 8.38 10.89
C TRP A 342 18.25 8.21 12.20
N THR A 343 18.84 7.47 13.11
CA THR A 343 18.34 7.18 14.46
C THR A 343 19.30 7.80 15.49
N PRO A 344 19.09 9.05 15.89
CA PRO A 344 20.03 9.76 16.79
C PRO A 344 20.10 9.11 18.19
N VAL A 345 18.99 8.58 18.65
CA VAL A 345 18.85 7.79 19.88
C VAL A 345 17.84 6.68 19.67
N LYS A 346 17.85 5.68 20.54
CA LYS A 346 16.87 4.57 20.50
C LYS A 346 15.44 5.13 20.45
N ASN A 347 14.58 4.55 19.62
CA ASN A 347 13.18 4.90 19.41
C ASN A 347 12.91 6.26 18.74
N VAL A 348 13.94 6.97 18.26
CA VAL A 348 13.78 8.22 17.52
C VAL A 348 14.32 8.01 16.10
N MET A 349 13.46 8.16 15.10
CA MET A 349 13.84 8.18 13.68
C MET A 349 13.66 9.58 13.15
N MET A 350 14.62 10.06 12.36
CA MET A 350 14.55 11.31 11.61
C MET A 350 14.95 11.06 10.16
N GLY A 351 14.49 11.92 9.25
CA GLY A 351 14.88 11.78 7.85
C GLY A 351 14.53 13.01 7.02
N VAL A 352 15.22 13.12 5.88
CA VAL A 352 14.95 14.08 4.80
C VAL A 352 14.81 13.29 3.50
N GLU A 353 13.81 13.60 2.69
CA GLU A 353 13.51 12.94 1.42
C GLU A 353 13.25 13.99 0.34
N TYR A 354 13.81 13.76 -0.83
CA TYR A 354 13.42 14.41 -2.07
C TYR A 354 12.50 13.46 -2.84
N ALA A 355 11.39 13.97 -3.35
CA ALA A 355 10.46 13.28 -4.21
C ALA A 355 10.22 14.10 -5.49
N PHE A 356 10.28 13.41 -6.63
CA PHE A 356 9.86 13.92 -7.94
C PHE A 356 8.73 13.04 -8.44
N LEU A 357 7.60 13.65 -8.79
CA LEU A 357 6.39 12.97 -9.28
C LEU A 357 6.11 13.45 -10.70
N LYS A 358 5.65 12.54 -11.56
CA LYS A 358 5.19 12.87 -12.91
C LYS A 358 3.89 12.13 -13.19
N ARG A 359 2.95 12.79 -13.88
CA ARG A 359 1.74 12.24 -14.46
C ARG A 359 1.67 12.56 -15.92
N GLU A 360 1.13 11.63 -16.71
CA GLU A 360 0.66 11.81 -18.05
C GLU A 360 -0.78 11.29 -18.15
N ASN A 361 -1.67 11.99 -18.84
CA ASN A 361 -3.04 11.55 -19.05
C ASN A 361 -3.24 11.04 -20.48
N VAL A 362 -4.39 10.42 -20.74
CA VAL A 362 -4.75 9.83 -22.05
C VAL A 362 -4.72 10.86 -23.20
N SER A 363 -5.00 12.15 -22.95
CA SER A 363 -4.88 13.21 -23.97
C SER A 363 -3.43 13.57 -24.32
N GLY A 364 -2.44 13.01 -23.62
CA GLY A 364 -1.03 13.35 -23.76
C GLY A 364 -0.60 14.62 -23.02
N ASP A 365 -1.50 15.23 -22.22
CA ASP A 365 -1.10 16.31 -21.33
C ASP A 365 -0.32 15.72 -20.15
N ASP A 366 0.79 16.36 -19.77
CA ASP A 366 1.62 15.91 -18.66
C ASP A 366 1.93 17.04 -17.68
N GLY A 367 2.52 16.68 -16.56
CA GLY A 367 3.01 17.60 -15.57
C GLY A 367 3.75 16.88 -14.44
N ASP A 368 4.55 17.64 -13.71
CA ASP A 368 5.39 17.11 -12.66
C ASP A 368 5.44 18.02 -11.42
N ALA A 369 6.01 17.50 -10.35
CA ALA A 369 6.26 18.24 -9.12
C ALA A 369 7.47 17.70 -8.36
N SER A 370 8.20 18.64 -7.76
CA SER A 370 9.33 18.36 -6.87
C SER A 370 9.01 18.75 -5.44
N ARG A 371 9.38 17.90 -4.49
CA ARG A 371 9.09 18.09 -3.07
C ARG A 371 10.27 17.67 -2.20
N ILE A 372 10.47 18.40 -1.10
CA ILE A 372 11.33 17.98 0.01
C ILE A 372 10.44 17.65 1.21
N LEU A 373 10.64 16.46 1.80
CA LEU A 373 10.00 16.06 3.05
C LEU A 373 11.03 15.96 4.17
N PHE A 374 10.59 16.30 5.37
CA PHE A 374 11.26 16.02 6.63
C PHE A 374 10.32 15.22 7.53
N ALA A 375 10.85 14.23 8.25
CA ALA A 375 10.08 13.52 9.27
C ALA A 375 10.90 13.32 10.54
N ALA A 376 10.22 13.43 11.69
CA ALA A 376 10.74 13.04 12.99
C ALA A 376 9.69 12.16 13.70
N GLN A 377 10.09 10.96 14.10
CA GLN A 377 9.20 9.96 14.70
C GLN A 377 9.75 9.46 16.02
N TYR A 378 8.91 9.44 17.04
CA TYR A 378 9.19 8.99 18.41
C TYR A 378 8.31 7.79 18.71
N ASN A 379 8.91 6.60 18.81
CA ASN A 379 8.20 5.34 19.02
C ASN A 379 8.09 5.02 20.53
N PHE A 380 7.01 4.36 20.92
CA PHE A 380 6.78 3.87 22.28
C PHE A 380 6.08 2.51 22.30
#